data_4d750eb1ce3fae95d8fb299a927f2f3a
#
_entry.id   4d750eb1ce3fae95d8fb299a927f2f3a
#
_cell.length_a   1.000
_cell.length_b   1.000
_cell.length_c   1.000
_cell.angle_alpha   90.00
_cell.angle_beta   90.00
_cell.angle_gamma   90.00
#
_symmetry.space_group_name_H-M   'P 1'
#
loop_
_entity.id
_entity.type
_entity.pdbx_description
1 polymer ?
#
loop_
_entity_poly.entity_id
_entity_poly.type
_entity_poly.pdbx_seq_one_letter_code
_entity_poly.pdbx_strand_id
1 'polypeptide(L)'
;MLNDAQTGLSAAEIRDLGDIAGTMIPESRDLGVPGADDPAILDDIVRSVGRDLPLVREALAAIAAKSAGAFAGLDRDRREALINDYFAGGGAASVALGRVIVGAYYRDDRVLLALGLEARAPFPKGYALEQGEWSLLEAVRRRAPFWRDDRTTTPGER
;
A
#
# COMPACT_ATOMS: atom_id res chain seq x y z
N MET A 1 -7.17 2.68 22.93
CA MET A 1 -8.30 3.19 22.16
C MET A 1 -7.85 4.51 21.53
N LEU A 2 -7.66 4.53 20.22
CA LEU A 2 -7.37 5.77 19.49
C LEU A 2 -8.63 6.63 19.51
N ASN A 3 -8.47 7.91 19.85
CA ASN A 3 -9.59 8.84 19.96
C ASN A 3 -9.96 9.36 18.55
N ASP A 4 -11.23 9.33 18.16
CA ASP A 4 -11.76 9.79 16.85
C ASP A 4 -11.19 11.16 16.40
N ALA A 5 -10.85 12.02 17.37
CA ALA A 5 -10.27 13.33 17.11
C ALA A 5 -8.81 13.29 16.56
N GLN A 6 -8.09 12.19 16.75
CA GLN A 6 -6.67 12.06 16.32
C GLN A 6 -6.53 11.43 14.95
N THR A 7 -7.46 10.60 14.51
CA THR A 7 -7.39 9.87 13.27
C THR A 7 -8.31 10.40 12.17
N GLY A 8 -9.33 11.14 12.55
CA GLY A 8 -10.35 11.65 11.64
C GLY A 8 -11.34 10.58 11.12
N LEU A 9 -11.12 9.28 11.39
CA LEU A 9 -12.08 8.20 11.11
C LEU A 9 -12.94 7.97 12.35
N SER A 10 -14.25 7.76 12.16
CA SER A 10 -15.16 7.33 13.21
C SER A 10 -14.93 5.87 13.60
N ALA A 11 -15.42 5.46 14.76
CA ALA A 11 -15.36 4.09 15.22
C ALA A 11 -16.06 3.09 14.28
N ALA A 12 -17.10 3.54 13.56
CA ALA A 12 -17.76 2.74 12.52
C ALA A 12 -16.85 2.56 11.31
N GLU A 13 -16.27 3.64 10.79
CA GLU A 13 -15.33 3.59 9.66
C GLU A 13 -14.09 2.73 9.96
N ILE A 14 -13.59 2.76 11.20
CA ILE A 14 -12.47 1.91 11.63
C ILE A 14 -12.86 0.42 11.62
N ARG A 15 -14.06 0.08 12.07
CA ARG A 15 -14.55 -1.32 12.00
C ARG A 15 -14.69 -1.79 10.55
N ASP A 16 -15.32 -0.97 9.70
CA ASP A 16 -15.51 -1.29 8.29
C ASP A 16 -14.16 -1.43 7.58
N LEU A 17 -13.19 -0.58 7.89
CA LEU A 17 -11.82 -0.65 7.40
C LEU A 17 -11.13 -1.95 7.82
N GLY A 18 -11.31 -2.38 9.08
CA GLY A 18 -10.79 -3.66 9.58
C GLY A 18 -11.38 -4.86 8.84
N ASP A 19 -12.71 -4.90 8.66
CA ASP A 19 -13.37 -5.97 7.92
C ASP A 19 -12.90 -6.06 6.45
N ILE A 20 -12.69 -4.90 5.83
CA ILE A 20 -12.16 -4.82 4.47
C ILE A 20 -10.70 -5.26 4.43
N ALA A 21 -9.87 -4.78 5.34
CA ALA A 21 -8.45 -5.12 5.42
C ALA A 21 -8.24 -6.62 5.64
N GLY A 22 -8.98 -7.24 6.55
CA GLY A 22 -8.95 -8.69 6.80
C GLY A 22 -9.49 -9.52 5.62
N THR A 23 -10.41 -8.96 4.82
CA THR A 23 -10.85 -9.60 3.57
C THR A 23 -9.78 -9.53 2.49
N MET A 24 -9.07 -8.38 2.37
CA MET A 24 -7.99 -8.20 1.39
C MET A 24 -6.76 -9.05 1.70
N ILE A 25 -6.37 -9.11 2.97
CA ILE A 25 -5.19 -9.84 3.43
C ILE A 25 -5.57 -10.61 4.70
N PRO A 26 -6.11 -11.82 4.55
CA PRO A 26 -6.47 -12.66 5.70
C PRO A 26 -5.25 -13.24 6.39
N GLU A 27 -5.40 -13.61 7.67
CA GLU A 27 -4.41 -14.40 8.41
C GLU A 27 -4.04 -15.67 7.64
N SER A 28 -2.76 -16.00 7.61
CA SER A 28 -2.27 -17.27 7.10
C SER A 28 -1.42 -17.99 8.14
N ARG A 29 -1.97 -19.10 8.67
CA ARG A 29 -1.25 -19.95 9.62
C ARG A 29 -0.08 -20.67 8.96
N ASP A 30 -0.24 -21.07 7.71
CA ASP A 30 0.78 -21.79 6.97
C ASP A 30 2.02 -20.90 6.69
N LEU A 31 1.80 -19.61 6.51
CA LEU A 31 2.87 -18.62 6.33
C LEU A 31 3.30 -17.96 7.65
N GLY A 32 2.59 -18.19 8.74
CA GLY A 32 2.86 -17.58 10.04
C GLY A 32 2.68 -16.06 10.07
N VAL A 33 1.78 -15.53 9.23
CA VAL A 33 1.52 -14.08 9.15
C VAL A 33 0.14 -13.72 9.68
N PRO A 34 -0.01 -12.57 10.38
CA PRO A 34 -1.31 -12.07 10.79
C PRO A 34 -2.14 -11.60 9.59
N GLY A 35 -3.44 -11.43 9.77
CA GLY A 35 -4.29 -10.70 8.83
C GLY A 35 -4.07 -9.18 8.93
N ALA A 36 -4.48 -8.43 7.91
CA ALA A 36 -4.42 -6.97 7.97
C ALA A 36 -5.45 -6.34 8.92
N ASP A 37 -6.37 -7.14 9.46
CA ASP A 37 -7.29 -6.80 10.55
C ASP A 37 -6.69 -7.00 11.94
N ASP A 38 -5.46 -7.51 12.05
CA ASP A 38 -4.75 -7.59 13.33
C ASP A 38 -4.75 -6.22 14.01
N PRO A 39 -5.05 -6.12 15.31
CA PRO A 39 -5.20 -4.84 15.99
C PRO A 39 -4.01 -3.89 15.86
N ALA A 40 -2.77 -4.41 15.85
CA ALA A 40 -1.58 -3.57 15.73
C ALA A 40 -1.41 -3.04 14.29
N ILE A 41 -1.72 -3.87 13.29
CA ILE A 41 -1.67 -3.48 11.89
C ILE A 41 -2.80 -2.49 11.58
N LEU A 42 -4.02 -2.75 12.06
CA LEU A 42 -5.15 -1.85 11.89
C LEU A 42 -4.90 -0.48 12.52
N ASP A 43 -4.31 -0.45 13.70
CA ASP A 43 -3.86 0.78 14.36
C ASP A 43 -2.83 1.56 13.50
N ASP A 44 -1.91 0.85 12.84
CA ASP A 44 -0.95 1.50 11.94
C ASP A 44 -1.60 1.99 10.64
N ILE A 45 -2.55 1.24 10.08
CA ILE A 45 -3.38 1.70 8.94
C ILE A 45 -4.06 3.01 9.32
N VAL A 46 -4.78 3.04 10.43
CA VAL A 46 -5.54 4.22 10.90
C VAL A 46 -4.64 5.42 11.14
N ARG A 47 -3.47 5.24 11.77
CA ARG A 47 -2.50 6.33 11.98
C ARG A 47 -1.88 6.85 10.68
N SER A 48 -1.74 6.00 9.68
CA SER A 48 -1.08 6.36 8.42
C SER A 48 -2.02 6.90 7.33
N VAL A 49 -3.33 6.93 7.56
CA VAL A 49 -4.31 7.45 6.59
C VAL A 49 -3.98 8.88 6.13
N GLY A 50 -3.64 9.79 7.07
CA GLY A 50 -3.15 11.12 6.78
C GLY A 50 -3.91 11.86 5.67
N ARG A 51 -3.18 12.28 4.65
CA ARG A 51 -3.75 13.00 3.48
C ARG A 51 -4.72 12.16 2.63
N ASP A 52 -4.72 10.85 2.77
CA ASP A 52 -5.58 9.95 2.01
C ASP A 52 -6.98 9.81 2.64
N LEU A 53 -7.22 10.39 3.81
CA LEU A 53 -8.47 10.29 4.56
C LEU A 53 -9.74 10.54 3.71
N PRO A 54 -9.83 11.59 2.86
CA PRO A 54 -11.03 11.81 2.05
C PRO A 54 -11.28 10.66 1.06
N LEU A 55 -10.22 10.15 0.42
CA LEU A 55 -10.30 9.06 -0.55
C LEU A 55 -10.60 7.72 0.13
N VAL A 56 -10.05 7.47 1.31
CA VAL A 56 -10.39 6.28 2.11
C VAL A 56 -11.85 6.30 2.52
N ARG A 57 -12.39 7.44 2.97
CA ARG A 57 -13.83 7.58 3.26
C ARG A 57 -14.70 7.33 2.04
N GLU A 58 -14.32 7.87 0.89
CA GLU A 58 -15.02 7.63 -0.38
C GLU A 58 -15.02 6.13 -0.70
N ALA A 59 -13.90 5.43 -0.52
CA ALA A 59 -13.80 3.99 -0.72
C ALA A 59 -14.72 3.20 0.22
N LEU A 60 -14.67 3.51 1.53
CA LEU A 60 -15.54 2.89 2.53
C LEU A 60 -17.02 3.08 2.20
N ALA A 61 -17.42 4.30 1.84
CA ALA A 61 -18.79 4.61 1.45
C ALA A 61 -19.23 3.86 0.19
N ALA A 62 -18.34 3.74 -0.81
CA ALA A 62 -18.64 3.00 -2.04
C ALA A 62 -18.82 1.49 -1.78
N ILE A 63 -17.98 0.89 -0.94
CA ILE A 63 -18.07 -0.53 -0.55
C ILE A 63 -19.34 -0.75 0.28
N ALA A 64 -19.66 0.13 1.21
CA ALA A 64 -20.89 0.09 1.99
C ALA A 64 -22.13 0.18 1.08
N ALA A 65 -22.13 1.06 0.08
CA ALA A 65 -23.22 1.15 -0.90
C ALA A 65 -23.42 -0.14 -1.69
N LYS A 66 -22.33 -0.76 -2.17
CA LYS A 66 -22.38 -2.04 -2.90
C LYS A 66 -22.88 -3.20 -2.06
N SER A 67 -22.67 -3.18 -0.74
CA SER A 67 -23.13 -4.21 0.22
C SER A 67 -24.45 -3.84 0.90
N ALA A 68 -25.11 -2.75 0.51
CA ALA A 68 -26.28 -2.20 1.20
C ALA A 68 -26.06 -2.00 2.72
N GLY A 69 -24.84 -1.64 3.11
CA GLY A 69 -24.44 -1.42 4.50
C GLY A 69 -24.19 -2.70 5.32
N ALA A 70 -24.23 -3.88 4.68
CA ALA A 70 -24.15 -5.17 5.36
C ALA A 70 -22.84 -5.94 5.09
N PHE A 71 -21.73 -5.24 4.75
CA PHE A 71 -20.46 -5.89 4.39
C PHE A 71 -20.00 -6.91 5.45
N ALA A 72 -20.00 -6.52 6.71
CA ALA A 72 -19.60 -7.39 7.83
C ALA A 72 -20.46 -8.65 7.97
N GLY A 73 -21.73 -8.63 7.50
CA GLY A 73 -22.66 -9.77 7.53
C GLY A 73 -22.54 -10.71 6.33
N LEU A 74 -21.78 -10.36 5.29
CA LEU A 74 -21.58 -11.23 4.14
C LEU A 74 -20.65 -12.41 4.50
N ASP A 75 -20.88 -13.56 3.85
CA ASP A 75 -19.91 -14.65 3.88
C ASP A 75 -18.61 -14.27 3.18
N ARG A 76 -17.56 -15.07 3.40
CA ARG A 76 -16.22 -14.81 2.89
C ARG A 76 -16.19 -14.63 1.37
N ASP A 77 -16.80 -15.55 0.64
CA ASP A 77 -16.74 -15.56 -0.82
C ASP A 77 -17.41 -14.31 -1.41
N ARG A 78 -18.49 -13.86 -0.81
CA ARG A 78 -19.20 -12.64 -1.19
C ARG A 78 -18.40 -11.39 -0.86
N ARG A 79 -17.72 -11.35 0.31
CA ARG A 79 -16.81 -10.25 0.64
C ARG A 79 -15.67 -10.15 -0.37
N GLU A 80 -15.01 -11.27 -0.66
CA GLU A 80 -13.90 -11.32 -1.63
C GLU A 80 -14.37 -10.89 -3.03
N ALA A 81 -15.51 -11.39 -3.49
CA ALA A 81 -16.08 -11.01 -4.79
C ALA A 81 -16.39 -9.51 -4.86
N LEU A 82 -16.98 -8.93 -3.80
CA LEU A 82 -17.31 -7.51 -3.74
C LEU A 82 -16.06 -6.63 -3.73
N ILE A 83 -15.04 -7.01 -2.96
CA ILE A 83 -13.76 -6.28 -2.90
C ILE A 83 -13.06 -6.35 -4.26
N ASN A 84 -13.00 -7.52 -4.89
CA ASN A 84 -12.42 -7.69 -6.22
C ASN A 84 -13.15 -6.83 -7.26
N ASP A 85 -14.49 -6.82 -7.26
CA ASP A 85 -15.29 -5.98 -8.15
C ASP A 85 -15.04 -4.47 -7.90
N TYR A 86 -14.93 -4.06 -6.64
CA TYR A 86 -14.61 -2.69 -6.29
C TYR A 86 -13.24 -2.25 -6.82
N PHE A 87 -12.21 -3.07 -6.61
CA PHE A 87 -10.87 -2.75 -7.09
C PHE A 87 -10.74 -2.84 -8.63
N ALA A 88 -11.48 -3.74 -9.28
CA ALA A 88 -11.52 -3.83 -10.74
C ALA A 88 -12.09 -2.55 -11.38
N GLY A 89 -12.97 -1.83 -10.69
CA GLY A 89 -13.47 -0.52 -11.13
C GLY A 89 -12.42 0.58 -11.14
N GLY A 90 -11.33 0.42 -10.39
CA GLY A 90 -10.22 1.36 -10.32
C GLY A 90 -10.59 2.70 -9.67
N GLY A 91 -9.73 3.69 -9.89
CA GLY A 91 -9.94 5.07 -9.41
C GLY A 91 -9.06 5.45 -8.22
N ALA A 92 -9.07 6.76 -7.90
CA ALA A 92 -8.19 7.30 -6.86
C ALA A 92 -8.50 6.74 -5.46
N ALA A 93 -9.78 6.52 -5.15
CA ALA A 93 -10.22 6.02 -3.86
C ALA A 93 -9.79 4.56 -3.63
N SER A 94 -9.91 3.68 -4.66
CA SER A 94 -9.45 2.30 -4.56
C SER A 94 -7.92 2.22 -4.42
N VAL A 95 -7.17 3.02 -5.18
CA VAL A 95 -5.71 3.11 -5.06
C VAL A 95 -5.29 3.60 -3.67
N ALA A 96 -5.96 4.62 -3.12
CA ALA A 96 -5.66 5.13 -1.79
C ALA A 96 -5.93 4.08 -0.70
N LEU A 97 -7.08 3.41 -0.75
CA LEU A 97 -7.45 2.34 0.19
C LEU A 97 -6.42 1.19 0.14
N GLY A 98 -6.09 0.70 -1.05
CA GLY A 98 -5.08 -0.35 -1.23
C GLY A 98 -3.72 0.06 -0.69
N ARG A 99 -3.29 1.29 -0.98
CA ARG A 99 -2.00 1.82 -0.52
C ARG A 99 -1.87 1.86 1.00
N VAL A 100 -2.89 2.36 1.71
CA VAL A 100 -2.80 2.48 3.17
C VAL A 100 -2.83 1.12 3.84
N ILE A 101 -3.63 0.17 3.36
CA ILE A 101 -3.70 -1.19 3.90
C ILE A 101 -2.40 -1.95 3.63
N VAL A 102 -2.01 -2.07 2.36
CA VAL A 102 -0.81 -2.82 1.95
C VAL A 102 0.46 -2.19 2.53
N GLY A 103 0.53 -0.85 2.55
CA GLY A 103 1.67 -0.13 3.10
C GLY A 103 1.88 -0.34 4.60
N ALA A 104 0.81 -0.41 5.39
CA ALA A 104 0.89 -0.73 6.81
C ALA A 104 1.22 -2.22 7.03
N TYR A 105 0.58 -3.12 6.28
CA TYR A 105 0.80 -4.55 6.39
C TYR A 105 2.27 -4.93 6.19
N TYR A 106 2.90 -4.45 5.13
CA TYR A 106 4.31 -4.75 4.85
C TYR A 106 5.31 -3.89 5.64
N ARG A 107 4.85 -3.06 6.59
CA ARG A 107 5.70 -2.43 7.61
C ARG A 107 5.72 -3.22 8.92
N ASP A 108 4.80 -4.15 9.14
CA ASP A 108 4.77 -4.96 10.36
C ASP A 108 5.95 -5.92 10.40
N ASP A 109 6.70 -5.88 11.51
CA ASP A 109 7.91 -6.67 11.69
C ASP A 109 7.65 -8.18 11.58
N ARG A 110 6.50 -8.66 12.04
CA ARG A 110 6.10 -10.08 11.97
C ARG A 110 5.94 -10.53 10.51
N VAL A 111 5.35 -9.67 9.68
CA VAL A 111 5.18 -9.91 8.24
C VAL A 111 6.54 -9.94 7.55
N LEU A 112 7.40 -8.95 7.81
CA LEU A 112 8.75 -8.89 7.23
C LEU A 112 9.57 -10.14 7.60
N LEU A 113 9.57 -10.53 8.87
CA LEU A 113 10.30 -11.71 9.36
C LEU A 113 9.78 -13.01 8.73
N ALA A 114 8.46 -13.17 8.59
CA ALA A 114 7.86 -14.34 7.94
C ALA A 114 8.24 -14.44 6.44
N LEU A 115 8.49 -13.30 5.79
CA LEU A 115 9.00 -13.24 4.41
C LEU A 115 10.53 -13.46 4.31
N GLY A 116 11.21 -13.72 5.43
CA GLY A 116 12.66 -13.89 5.47
C GLY A 116 13.44 -12.57 5.35
N LEU A 117 12.78 -11.44 5.56
CA LEU A 117 13.39 -10.11 5.52
C LEU A 117 13.82 -9.66 6.91
N GLU A 118 14.82 -8.79 6.97
CA GLU A 118 15.18 -8.14 8.23
C GLU A 118 14.17 -7.02 8.55
N ALA A 119 13.56 -7.08 9.74
CA ALA A 119 12.63 -6.05 10.24
C ALA A 119 13.40 -4.80 10.69
N ARG A 120 13.96 -4.05 9.75
CA ARG A 120 14.73 -2.84 10.01
C ARG A 120 14.74 -1.88 8.82
N ALA A 121 14.99 -0.63 9.11
CA ALA A 121 15.29 0.35 8.06
C ALA A 121 16.61 0.00 7.34
N PRO A 122 16.74 0.31 6.04
CA PRO A 122 17.97 0.03 5.28
C PRO A 122 19.17 0.82 5.80
N PHE A 123 18.98 2.04 6.30
CA PHE A 123 20.06 2.86 6.85
C PHE A 123 20.31 2.53 8.34
N PRO A 124 21.56 2.51 8.84
CA PRO A 124 22.80 2.79 8.10
C PRO A 124 23.42 1.57 7.42
N LYS A 125 22.94 0.36 7.71
CA LYS A 125 23.57 -0.91 7.29
C LYS A 125 23.45 -1.19 5.78
N GLY A 126 22.37 -0.73 5.14
CA GLY A 126 22.06 -1.10 3.76
C GLY A 126 21.66 -2.58 3.62
N TYR A 127 21.52 -3.03 2.38
CA TYR A 127 21.31 -4.42 2.00
C TYR A 127 22.34 -4.83 0.96
N ALA A 128 22.77 -6.10 1.00
CA ALA A 128 23.58 -6.65 -0.05
C ALA A 128 22.67 -6.88 -1.28
N LEU A 129 23.01 -6.23 -2.38
CA LEU A 129 22.30 -6.39 -3.64
C LEU A 129 23.20 -7.12 -4.64
N GLU A 130 22.63 -8.04 -5.41
CA GLU A 130 23.32 -8.62 -6.53
C GLU A 130 23.63 -7.54 -7.56
N GLN A 131 24.82 -7.62 -8.15
CA GLN A 131 25.20 -6.71 -9.23
C GLN A 131 24.35 -6.99 -10.46
N GLY A 132 23.84 -5.92 -11.06
CA GLY A 132 23.14 -6.03 -12.33
C GLY A 132 24.06 -6.49 -13.46
N GLU A 133 23.46 -7.07 -14.49
CA GLU A 133 24.21 -7.50 -15.68
C GLU A 133 24.55 -6.28 -16.56
N TRP A 134 25.71 -5.71 -16.30
CA TRP A 134 26.21 -4.50 -16.99
C TRP A 134 26.45 -4.69 -18.48
N SER A 135 26.62 -5.95 -18.95
CA SER A 135 26.76 -6.26 -20.37
C SER A 135 25.55 -5.83 -21.19
N LEU A 136 24.36 -5.80 -20.61
CA LEU A 136 23.13 -5.34 -21.26
C LEU A 136 23.20 -3.85 -21.65
N LEU A 137 24.06 -3.07 -21.01
CA LEU A 137 24.23 -1.65 -21.31
C LEU A 137 25.17 -1.35 -22.49
N GLU A 138 25.83 -2.35 -23.06
CA GLU A 138 26.78 -2.15 -24.17
C GLU A 138 26.10 -1.50 -25.40
N ALA A 139 24.85 -1.87 -25.70
CA ALA A 139 24.08 -1.28 -26.79
C ALA A 139 23.78 0.21 -26.54
N VAL A 140 23.57 0.58 -25.27
CA VAL A 140 23.29 1.98 -24.86
C VAL A 140 24.58 2.79 -24.90
N ARG A 141 25.70 2.24 -24.42
CA ARG A 141 27.01 2.90 -24.42
C ARG A 141 27.50 3.25 -25.82
N ARG A 142 27.12 2.47 -26.84
CA ARG A 142 27.47 2.74 -28.25
C ARG A 142 26.64 3.82 -28.91
N ARG A 143 25.54 4.29 -28.27
CA ARG A 143 24.73 5.38 -28.82
C ARG A 143 25.45 6.69 -28.68
N ALA A 144 25.32 7.56 -29.67
CA ALA A 144 25.75 8.94 -29.55
C ALA A 144 25.02 9.63 -28.39
N PRO A 145 25.66 10.49 -27.63
CA PRO A 145 25.01 11.30 -26.61
C PRO A 145 23.86 12.11 -27.20
N PHE A 146 22.67 12.01 -26.63
CA PHE A 146 21.51 12.82 -27.03
C PHE A 146 21.21 13.95 -26.04
N TRP A 147 22.04 14.08 -25.00
CA TRP A 147 22.02 15.23 -24.08
C TRP A 147 22.82 16.40 -24.68
N ARG A 148 22.40 17.63 -24.40
CA ARG A 148 23.13 18.83 -24.81
C ARG A 148 24.32 19.03 -23.86
N ASP A 149 25.52 19.14 -24.42
CA ASP A 149 26.73 19.50 -23.65
C ASP A 149 26.69 20.99 -23.35
N ASP A 150 26.61 21.36 -22.08
CA ASP A 150 26.61 22.75 -21.61
C ASP A 150 27.96 23.44 -21.80
N ARG A 151 29.05 22.68 -21.96
CA ARG A 151 30.41 23.19 -22.19
C ARG A 151 30.60 23.69 -23.61
N THR A 152 29.75 23.32 -24.55
CA THR A 152 29.84 23.75 -25.95
C THR A 152 28.97 24.96 -26.27
N THR A 153 28.23 25.51 -25.29
CA THR A 153 27.43 26.72 -25.48
C THR A 153 28.37 27.94 -25.48
N THR A 154 28.69 28.44 -26.67
CA THR A 154 29.42 29.68 -26.83
C THR A 154 28.64 30.83 -26.16
N PRO A 155 29.27 31.65 -25.25
CA PRO A 155 28.57 32.79 -24.69
C PRO A 155 28.34 33.83 -25.79
N GLY A 156 27.10 33.95 -26.29
CA GLY A 156 26.76 34.97 -27.28
C GLY A 156 25.52 34.78 -28.13
N GLU A 157 24.83 33.63 -28.10
CA GLU A 157 23.56 33.49 -28.83
C GLU A 157 22.37 33.47 -27.81
N ARG A 158 21.88 34.69 -27.55
CA ARG A 158 20.55 34.92 -26.97
C ARG A 158 19.73 35.75 -27.94
#